data_4b98827e4eeab759a95181e2742b8e75
#
_entry.id   4b98827e4eeab759a95181e2742b8e75
#
_cell.length_a   1.000
_cell.length_b   1.000
_cell.length_c   1.000
_cell.angle_alpha   90.00
_cell.angle_beta   90.00
_cell.angle_gamma   90.00
#
_symmetry.space_group_name_H-M   'P 1'
#
loop_
_entity.id
_entity.type
_entity.pdbx_description
1 polymer ?
#
loop_
_entity_poly.entity_id
_entity_poly.type
_entity_poly.pdbx_seq_one_letter_code
_entity_poly.pdbx_strand_id
1 'polypeptide(L)'
;MSKKPEHTQPVPVVAEGATLGVIGAGVMGQTLLRGLLSGKLIAHDRVWAGDKNPSTCDAASEALGIAVESDYQARVPSADLILLCVKPNDAPAVMAALRNAGLRRETLLISILAGVGTDRLESLLGTENPVVRAMPNTPAVVGEGMTVICRGRYATKADLQRAQAIFEAVGRCIPVDEVHFNAVTALSGSGPGYQFLIMEALADAGVRVGLPRQLALTLVAQTALGSARMVLSTGRHPAALRDDVTTPAGCTIGGLLMLEDGRIRSVLARAVEEATKISAHLGVGPTKISESGGGQRSGD
;
A
#
# COMPACT_ATOMS: atom_id res chain seq x y z
N MET A 1 33.40 6.57 11.36
CA MET A 1 32.37 7.02 12.31
C MET A 1 31.32 7.80 11.52
N SER A 2 30.26 7.11 11.10
CA SER A 2 29.14 7.72 10.37
C SER A 2 28.26 8.45 11.38
N LYS A 3 28.03 9.75 11.19
CA LYS A 3 27.09 10.54 11.98
C LYS A 3 25.71 9.93 11.81
N LYS A 4 25.06 9.56 12.93
CA LYS A 4 23.61 9.30 12.94
C LYS A 4 22.92 10.52 12.35
N PRO A 5 21.90 10.36 11.48
CA PRO A 5 21.10 11.49 11.05
C PRO A 5 20.49 12.16 12.29
N GLU A 6 20.61 13.49 12.37
CA GLU A 6 19.95 14.31 13.37
C GLU A 6 18.47 13.96 13.37
N HIS A 7 17.94 13.64 14.55
CA HIS A 7 16.51 13.55 14.79
C HIS A 7 15.90 14.94 14.54
N THR A 8 15.53 15.22 13.31
CA THR A 8 14.52 16.26 13.03
C THR A 8 13.28 15.87 13.82
N GLN A 9 12.81 16.76 14.69
CA GLN A 9 11.55 16.57 15.39
C GLN A 9 10.48 16.23 14.34
N PRO A 10 9.63 15.21 14.56
CA PRO A 10 8.61 14.85 13.60
C PRO A 10 7.73 16.09 13.37
N VAL A 11 7.68 16.53 12.11
CA VAL A 11 6.72 17.56 11.69
C VAL A 11 5.33 17.00 12.04
N PRO A 12 4.50 17.73 12.81
CA PRO A 12 3.17 17.25 13.14
C PRO A 12 2.45 16.87 11.84
N VAL A 13 2.05 15.62 11.71
CA VAL A 13 1.36 15.06 10.52
C VAL A 13 0.11 15.85 10.19
N VAL A 14 -0.45 16.42 11.23
CA VAL A 14 -1.65 17.23 11.20
C VAL A 14 -1.31 18.52 11.94
N ALA A 15 -1.58 19.67 11.34
CA ALA A 15 -1.40 20.96 12.01
C ALA A 15 -2.05 20.90 13.39
N GLU A 16 -1.45 21.55 14.40
CA GLU A 16 -1.95 21.52 15.77
C GLU A 16 -3.45 21.88 15.76
N GLY A 17 -4.30 20.96 16.20
CA GLY A 17 -5.75 21.10 16.20
C GLY A 17 -6.51 20.59 14.98
N ALA A 18 -5.87 20.12 13.93
CA ALA A 18 -6.58 19.61 12.74
C ALA A 18 -7.20 18.20 12.97
N THR A 19 -8.29 17.92 12.27
CA THR A 19 -9.10 16.70 12.40
C THR A 19 -8.93 15.79 11.18
N LEU A 20 -8.70 14.49 11.43
CA LEU A 20 -8.61 13.44 10.44
C LEU A 20 -9.86 12.56 10.44
N GLY A 21 -10.50 12.43 9.29
CA GLY A 21 -11.50 11.41 9.01
C GLY A 21 -10.92 10.25 8.23
N VAL A 22 -11.28 9.02 8.57
CA VAL A 22 -10.90 7.83 7.79
C VAL A 22 -12.17 7.13 7.31
N ILE A 23 -12.34 7.00 6.00
CA ILE A 23 -13.50 6.32 5.42
C ILE A 23 -13.06 4.95 4.90
N GLY A 24 -13.58 3.90 5.53
CA GLY A 24 -13.15 2.51 5.39
C GLY A 24 -12.29 2.07 6.58
N ALA A 25 -12.94 1.51 7.61
CA ALA A 25 -12.30 1.01 8.83
C ALA A 25 -11.86 -0.48 8.71
N GLY A 26 -11.53 -0.92 7.49
CA GLY A 26 -10.93 -2.23 7.23
C GLY A 26 -9.47 -2.31 7.69
N VAL A 27 -8.78 -3.39 7.30
CA VAL A 27 -7.40 -3.68 7.73
C VAL A 27 -6.45 -2.49 7.51
N MET A 28 -6.44 -1.89 6.31
CA MET A 28 -5.51 -0.80 6.00
C MET A 28 -5.87 0.50 6.75
N GLY A 29 -7.16 0.86 6.82
CA GLY A 29 -7.61 2.03 7.59
C GLY A 29 -7.22 1.93 9.06
N GLN A 30 -7.49 0.78 9.69
CA GLN A 30 -7.08 0.53 11.08
C GLN A 30 -5.56 0.53 11.25
N THR A 31 -4.80 -0.02 10.29
CA THR A 31 -3.33 -0.02 10.34
C THR A 31 -2.77 1.39 10.37
N LEU A 32 -3.23 2.25 9.47
CA LEU A 32 -2.81 3.65 9.40
C LEU A 32 -3.20 4.41 10.67
N LEU A 33 -4.44 4.25 11.13
CA LEU A 33 -4.91 4.84 12.38
C LEU A 33 -4.06 4.39 13.58
N ARG A 34 -3.78 3.09 13.69
CA ARG A 34 -2.96 2.54 14.77
C ARG A 34 -1.55 3.11 14.76
N GLY A 35 -0.93 3.22 13.58
CA GLY A 35 0.39 3.85 13.42
C GLY A 35 0.41 5.32 13.85
N LEU A 36 -0.60 6.09 13.44
CA LEU A 36 -0.72 7.51 13.79
C LEU A 36 -0.94 7.73 15.28
N LEU A 37 -1.85 6.96 15.90
CA LEU A 37 -2.18 7.06 17.31
C LEU A 37 -1.01 6.59 18.21
N SER A 38 -0.40 5.44 17.89
CA SER A 38 0.74 4.91 18.64
C SER A 38 1.98 5.80 18.52
N GLY A 39 2.20 6.41 17.36
CA GLY A 39 3.25 7.41 17.12
C GLY A 39 2.97 8.77 17.74
N LYS A 40 1.80 8.96 18.36
CA LYS A 40 1.34 10.26 18.92
C LYS A 40 1.37 11.40 17.88
N LEU A 41 1.14 11.04 16.62
CA LEU A 41 1.12 12.00 15.51
C LEU A 41 -0.23 12.72 15.40
N ILE A 42 -1.26 12.18 16.02
CA ILE A 42 -2.59 12.77 16.15
C ILE A 42 -3.22 12.36 17.50
N ALA A 43 -4.03 13.23 18.08
CA ALA A 43 -4.75 12.93 19.31
C ALA A 43 -6.05 12.15 19.01
N HIS A 44 -6.49 11.30 19.94
CA HIS A 44 -7.69 10.45 19.77
C HIS A 44 -8.97 11.26 19.54
N ASP A 45 -9.11 12.41 20.19
CA ASP A 45 -10.25 13.32 20.04
C ASP A 45 -10.27 14.09 18.71
N ARG A 46 -9.18 14.00 17.93
CA ARG A 46 -9.03 14.61 16.60
C ARG A 46 -9.17 13.63 15.46
N VAL A 47 -9.56 12.39 15.76
CA VAL A 47 -9.73 11.31 14.77
C VAL A 47 -11.12 10.73 14.87
N TRP A 48 -11.72 10.50 13.73
CA TRP A 48 -12.92 9.68 13.58
C TRP A 48 -12.78 8.75 12.37
N ALA A 49 -13.52 7.67 12.36
CA ALA A 49 -13.60 6.80 11.20
C ALA A 49 -15.03 6.46 10.84
N GLY A 50 -15.24 6.04 9.60
CA GLY A 50 -16.53 5.57 9.10
C GLY A 50 -16.39 4.31 8.27
N ASP A 51 -17.34 3.38 8.43
CA ASP A 51 -17.46 2.19 7.58
C ASP A 51 -18.93 1.87 7.35
N LYS A 52 -19.28 1.38 6.17
CA LYS A 52 -20.66 0.99 5.84
C LYS A 52 -21.15 -0.24 6.60
N ASN A 53 -20.24 -1.01 7.19
CA ASN A 53 -20.57 -2.22 7.94
C ASN A 53 -20.52 -1.94 9.45
N PRO A 54 -21.66 -1.98 10.17
CA PRO A 54 -21.72 -1.73 11.61
C PRO A 54 -20.80 -2.61 12.43
N SER A 55 -20.67 -3.91 12.11
CA SER A 55 -19.77 -4.80 12.85
C SER A 55 -18.30 -4.45 12.68
N THR A 56 -17.91 -3.86 11.54
CA THR A 56 -16.57 -3.30 11.35
C THR A 56 -16.37 -2.05 12.20
N CYS A 57 -17.42 -1.21 12.32
CA CYS A 57 -17.38 -0.01 13.17
C CYS A 57 -17.15 -0.38 14.64
N ASP A 58 -17.94 -1.33 15.17
CA ASP A 58 -17.84 -1.78 16.57
C ASP A 58 -16.44 -2.32 16.89
N ALA A 59 -15.96 -3.26 16.05
CA ALA A 59 -14.64 -3.86 16.22
C ALA A 59 -13.49 -2.83 16.12
N ALA A 60 -13.59 -1.88 15.20
CA ALA A 60 -12.56 -0.85 15.02
C ALA A 60 -12.60 0.18 16.17
N SER A 61 -13.79 0.55 16.66
CA SER A 61 -13.95 1.46 17.78
C SER A 61 -13.34 0.88 19.07
N GLU A 62 -13.62 -0.39 19.36
CA GLU A 62 -13.03 -1.11 20.49
C GLU A 62 -11.50 -1.21 20.37
N ALA A 63 -10.99 -1.57 19.17
CA ALA A 63 -9.57 -1.79 18.95
C ALA A 63 -8.72 -0.51 18.97
N LEU A 64 -9.30 0.65 18.65
CA LEU A 64 -8.58 1.92 18.45
C LEU A 64 -8.92 2.98 19.52
N GLY A 65 -10.00 2.83 20.26
CA GLY A 65 -10.45 3.82 21.25
C GLY A 65 -10.87 5.16 20.64
N ILE A 66 -11.42 5.14 19.41
CA ILE A 66 -11.90 6.33 18.69
C ILE A 66 -13.36 6.15 18.26
N ALA A 67 -14.02 7.24 17.87
CA ALA A 67 -15.35 7.16 17.25
C ALA A 67 -15.27 6.52 15.87
N VAL A 68 -16.00 5.40 15.65
CA VAL A 68 -16.17 4.76 14.36
C VAL A 68 -17.66 4.57 14.11
N GLU A 69 -18.19 5.18 13.06
CA GLU A 69 -19.64 5.31 12.86
C GLU A 69 -20.02 4.89 11.44
N SER A 70 -21.19 4.26 11.27
CA SER A 70 -21.72 3.97 9.93
C SER A 70 -22.34 5.22 9.27
N ASP A 71 -22.85 6.14 10.06
CA ASP A 71 -23.32 7.46 9.64
C ASP A 71 -22.33 8.54 10.07
N TYR A 72 -21.28 8.71 9.29
CA TYR A 72 -20.19 9.67 9.54
C TYR A 72 -20.41 11.04 8.87
N GLN A 73 -21.51 11.23 8.13
CA GLN A 73 -21.70 12.41 7.27
C GLN A 73 -21.67 13.71 8.07
N ALA A 74 -22.22 13.71 9.29
CA ALA A 74 -22.22 14.88 10.17
C ALA A 74 -20.80 15.35 10.57
N ARG A 75 -19.79 14.47 10.48
CA ARG A 75 -18.39 14.80 10.82
C ARG A 75 -17.59 15.37 9.66
N VAL A 76 -18.05 15.18 8.41
CA VAL A 76 -17.33 15.58 7.19
C VAL A 76 -16.99 17.08 7.18
N PRO A 77 -17.90 18.01 7.57
CA PRO A 77 -17.58 19.44 7.55
C PRO A 77 -16.46 19.86 8.52
N SER A 78 -16.18 19.07 9.55
CA SER A 78 -15.12 19.36 10.52
C SER A 78 -13.75 18.79 10.12
N ALA A 79 -13.68 17.94 9.10
CA ALA A 79 -12.43 17.29 8.72
C ALA A 79 -11.49 18.21 7.93
N ASP A 80 -10.23 18.28 8.34
CA ASP A 80 -9.16 18.95 7.61
C ASP A 80 -8.46 17.99 6.63
N LEU A 81 -8.49 16.68 6.95
CA LEU A 81 -8.02 15.60 6.10
C LEU A 81 -9.06 14.47 6.09
N ILE A 82 -9.24 13.85 4.93
CA ILE A 82 -10.00 12.60 4.81
C ILE A 82 -9.16 11.57 4.09
N LEU A 83 -8.94 10.43 4.75
CA LEU A 83 -8.26 9.28 4.20
C LEU A 83 -9.28 8.26 3.69
N LEU A 84 -9.22 7.95 2.40
CA LEU A 84 -10.14 7.05 1.73
C LEU A 84 -9.53 5.65 1.65
N CYS A 85 -10.05 4.72 2.46
CA CYS A 85 -9.60 3.34 2.57
C CYS A 85 -10.68 2.33 2.15
N VAL A 86 -11.61 2.74 1.31
CA VAL A 86 -12.69 1.89 0.79
C VAL A 86 -12.25 1.08 -0.42
N LYS A 87 -13.09 0.16 -0.89
CA LYS A 87 -12.84 -0.55 -2.15
C LYS A 87 -13.00 0.40 -3.34
N PRO A 88 -12.24 0.23 -4.43
CA PRO A 88 -12.32 1.09 -5.62
C PRO A 88 -13.74 1.28 -6.18
N ASN A 89 -14.55 0.24 -6.17
CA ASN A 89 -15.94 0.28 -6.64
C ASN A 89 -16.87 1.15 -5.79
N ASP A 90 -16.50 1.43 -4.54
CA ASP A 90 -17.29 2.28 -3.65
C ASP A 90 -16.97 3.79 -3.85
N ALA A 91 -15.92 4.13 -4.61
CA ALA A 91 -15.47 5.51 -4.80
C ALA A 91 -16.58 6.48 -5.27
N PRO A 92 -17.40 6.16 -6.29
CA PRO A 92 -18.44 7.08 -6.74
C PRO A 92 -19.46 7.43 -5.63
N ALA A 93 -19.89 6.42 -4.88
CA ALA A 93 -20.86 6.61 -3.80
C ALA A 93 -20.28 7.42 -2.65
N VAL A 94 -19.02 7.14 -2.26
CA VAL A 94 -18.32 7.87 -1.19
C VAL A 94 -18.08 9.32 -1.59
N MET A 95 -17.63 9.60 -2.83
CA MET A 95 -17.43 10.97 -3.30
C MET A 95 -18.73 11.78 -3.32
N ALA A 96 -19.84 11.16 -3.76
CA ALA A 96 -21.15 11.80 -3.70
C ALA A 96 -21.59 12.08 -2.25
N ALA A 97 -21.39 11.14 -1.34
CA ALA A 97 -21.70 11.30 0.07
C ALA A 97 -20.89 12.44 0.71
N LEU A 98 -19.60 12.53 0.45
CA LEU A 98 -18.73 13.61 0.94
C LEU A 98 -19.21 14.99 0.46
N ARG A 99 -19.50 15.12 -0.82
CA ARG A 99 -20.03 16.37 -1.39
C ARG A 99 -21.35 16.77 -0.74
N ASN A 100 -22.28 15.82 -0.62
CA ASN A 100 -23.60 16.08 -0.03
C ASN A 100 -23.55 16.40 1.47
N ALA A 101 -22.53 15.88 2.17
CA ALA A 101 -22.29 16.14 3.59
C ALA A 101 -21.62 17.51 3.84
N GLY A 102 -21.37 18.32 2.82
CA GLY A 102 -20.77 19.63 3.00
C GLY A 102 -19.25 19.61 3.18
N LEU A 103 -18.56 18.75 2.42
CA LEU A 103 -17.09 18.74 2.39
C LEU A 103 -16.54 20.13 2.10
N ARG A 104 -15.66 20.64 2.96
CA ARG A 104 -15.01 21.93 2.77
C ARG A 104 -14.01 21.87 1.64
N ARG A 105 -13.87 22.95 0.87
CA ARG A 105 -12.97 23.04 -0.30
C ARG A 105 -11.49 22.83 0.07
N GLU A 106 -11.10 23.20 1.27
CA GLU A 106 -9.73 23.10 1.78
C GLU A 106 -9.38 21.69 2.31
N THR A 107 -10.37 20.84 2.51
CA THR A 107 -10.16 19.48 3.04
C THR A 107 -9.29 18.68 2.08
N LEU A 108 -8.13 18.20 2.57
CA LEU A 108 -7.24 17.31 1.83
C LEU A 108 -7.83 15.90 1.77
N LEU A 109 -8.02 15.39 0.57
CA LEU A 109 -8.41 14.01 0.34
C LEU A 109 -7.17 13.17 0.01
N ILE A 110 -6.96 12.10 0.78
CA ILE A 110 -5.89 11.13 0.54
C ILE A 110 -6.52 9.79 0.18
N SER A 111 -6.26 9.27 -1.00
CA SER A 111 -6.87 8.03 -1.49
C SER A 111 -5.86 6.91 -1.61
N ILE A 112 -6.18 5.73 -1.04
CA ILE A 112 -5.41 4.50 -1.23
C ILE A 112 -6.09 3.51 -2.20
N LEU A 113 -7.06 3.98 -2.99
CA LEU A 113 -7.86 3.14 -3.88
C LEU A 113 -7.01 2.66 -5.07
N ALA A 114 -6.81 1.35 -5.16
CA ALA A 114 -6.07 0.76 -6.26
C ALA A 114 -6.75 1.02 -7.61
N GLY A 115 -5.99 1.41 -8.63
CA GLY A 115 -6.50 1.65 -9.97
C GLY A 115 -7.27 2.96 -10.17
N VAL A 116 -7.57 3.75 -9.12
CA VAL A 116 -8.31 5.01 -9.25
C VAL A 116 -7.33 6.17 -9.26
N GLY A 117 -7.20 6.84 -10.41
CA GLY A 117 -6.32 8.00 -10.62
C GLY A 117 -6.84 9.29 -9.97
N THR A 118 -5.96 10.27 -9.83
CA THR A 118 -6.29 11.58 -9.24
C THR A 118 -7.33 12.32 -10.06
N ASP A 119 -7.21 12.29 -11.39
CA ASP A 119 -8.17 12.87 -12.33
C ASP A 119 -9.58 12.29 -12.15
N ARG A 120 -9.66 10.98 -11.95
CA ARG A 120 -10.94 10.30 -11.71
C ARG A 120 -11.55 10.70 -10.37
N LEU A 121 -10.73 10.78 -9.31
CA LEU A 121 -11.17 11.20 -7.98
C LEU A 121 -11.68 12.64 -8.00
N GLU A 122 -10.94 13.55 -8.61
CA GLU A 122 -11.31 14.95 -8.78
C GLU A 122 -12.61 15.12 -9.59
N SER A 123 -12.74 14.35 -10.68
CA SER A 123 -13.98 14.32 -11.49
C SER A 123 -15.18 13.80 -10.72
N LEU A 124 -15.04 12.73 -9.93
CA LEU A 124 -16.11 12.18 -9.11
C LEU A 124 -16.53 13.14 -8.00
N LEU A 125 -15.58 13.85 -7.42
CA LEU A 125 -15.84 14.84 -6.39
C LEU A 125 -16.53 16.08 -6.95
N GLY A 126 -16.13 16.52 -8.14
CA GLY A 126 -16.71 17.70 -8.82
C GLY A 126 -16.40 19.04 -8.13
N THR A 127 -15.39 19.07 -7.28
CA THR A 127 -14.91 20.27 -6.56
C THR A 127 -13.38 20.36 -6.66
N GLU A 128 -12.81 21.50 -6.31
CA GLU A 128 -11.35 21.75 -6.41
C GLU A 128 -10.59 21.39 -5.11
N ASN A 129 -11.04 20.38 -4.41
CA ASN A 129 -10.34 19.90 -3.23
C ASN A 129 -8.95 19.38 -3.59
N PRO A 130 -7.93 19.60 -2.74
CA PRO A 130 -6.64 18.94 -2.90
C PRO A 130 -6.78 17.42 -2.76
N VAL A 131 -6.29 16.68 -3.75
CA VAL A 131 -6.28 15.20 -3.77
C VAL A 131 -4.84 14.71 -3.80
N VAL A 132 -4.52 13.76 -2.92
CA VAL A 132 -3.28 12.98 -2.96
C VAL A 132 -3.66 11.52 -3.14
N ARG A 133 -3.08 10.88 -4.13
CA ARG A 133 -3.17 9.44 -4.33
C ARG A 133 -2.01 8.76 -3.65
N ALA A 134 -2.28 7.65 -2.97
CA ALA A 134 -1.28 6.82 -2.31
C ALA A 134 -1.48 5.34 -2.67
N MET A 135 -0.40 4.59 -2.65
CA MET A 135 -0.42 3.14 -2.83
C MET A 135 0.45 2.49 -1.75
N PRO A 136 -0.13 2.21 -0.57
CA PRO A 136 0.53 1.44 0.49
C PRO A 136 0.53 -0.06 0.16
N ASN A 137 1.22 -0.84 1.01
CA ASN A 137 1.17 -2.29 0.95
C ASN A 137 0.99 -2.91 2.35
N THR A 138 0.69 -4.20 2.40
CA THR A 138 0.31 -4.92 3.63
C THR A 138 1.38 -4.97 4.74
N PRO A 139 2.71 -4.95 4.49
CA PRO A 139 3.71 -4.87 5.56
C PRO A 139 3.60 -3.63 6.46
N ALA A 140 2.80 -2.64 6.09
CA ALA A 140 2.41 -1.52 6.96
C ALA A 140 1.87 -1.98 8.32
N VAL A 141 1.22 -3.16 8.38
CA VAL A 141 0.69 -3.75 9.64
C VAL A 141 1.79 -3.95 10.69
N VAL A 142 3.01 -4.19 10.26
CA VAL A 142 4.18 -4.37 11.15
C VAL A 142 5.14 -3.17 11.10
N GLY A 143 4.71 -2.03 10.57
CA GLY A 143 5.53 -0.82 10.50
C GLY A 143 6.62 -0.84 9.40
N GLU A 144 6.59 -1.83 8.51
CA GLU A 144 7.55 -1.99 7.40
C GLU A 144 6.86 -1.82 6.03
N GLY A 145 5.85 -0.96 5.97
CA GLY A 145 5.13 -0.65 4.75
C GLY A 145 6.00 0.12 3.75
N MET A 146 5.68 -0.06 2.46
CA MET A 146 6.17 0.80 1.40
C MET A 146 4.98 1.50 0.77
N THR A 147 4.97 2.83 0.80
CA THR A 147 3.93 3.64 0.18
C THR A 147 4.54 4.55 -0.87
N VAL A 148 3.89 4.67 -2.01
CA VAL A 148 4.17 5.77 -2.94
C VAL A 148 2.99 6.72 -2.97
N ILE A 149 3.29 8.01 -3.19
CA ILE A 149 2.28 9.07 -3.25
C ILE A 149 2.48 9.96 -4.46
N CYS A 150 1.39 10.50 -5.00
CA CYS A 150 1.42 11.60 -5.94
C CYS A 150 0.30 12.59 -5.65
N ARG A 151 0.48 13.82 -6.09
CA ARG A 151 -0.53 14.86 -5.96
C ARG A 151 -1.40 14.96 -7.20
N GLY A 152 -2.68 15.23 -7.01
CA GLY A 152 -3.60 15.66 -8.05
C GLY A 152 -3.39 17.13 -8.42
N ARG A 153 -4.27 17.62 -9.26
CA ARG A 153 -4.18 18.95 -9.88
C ARG A 153 -4.22 20.09 -8.86
N TYR A 154 -5.06 19.96 -7.84
CA TYR A 154 -5.29 21.02 -6.86
C TYR A 154 -4.46 20.88 -5.59
N ALA A 155 -3.74 19.78 -5.42
CA ALA A 155 -2.90 19.56 -4.25
C ALA A 155 -1.57 20.31 -4.35
N THR A 156 -1.14 20.88 -3.24
CA THR A 156 0.13 21.60 -3.07
C THR A 156 1.26 20.67 -2.65
N LYS A 157 2.50 21.20 -2.59
CA LYS A 157 3.62 20.48 -1.96
C LYS A 157 3.39 20.22 -0.47
N ALA A 158 2.75 21.17 0.21
CA ALA A 158 2.43 21.01 1.63
C ALA A 158 1.43 19.87 1.85
N ASP A 159 0.43 19.72 0.98
CA ASP A 159 -0.52 18.60 1.06
C ASP A 159 0.17 17.26 0.82
N LEU A 160 1.11 17.20 -0.12
CA LEU A 160 1.91 16.01 -0.36
C LEU A 160 2.77 15.64 0.87
N GLN A 161 3.38 16.63 1.53
CA GLN A 161 4.17 16.42 2.76
C GLN A 161 3.29 15.93 3.92
N ARG A 162 2.08 16.48 4.08
CA ARG A 162 1.09 16.02 5.07
C ARG A 162 0.72 14.55 4.82
N ALA A 163 0.43 14.18 3.57
CA ALA A 163 0.14 12.80 3.20
C ALA A 163 1.36 11.89 3.44
N GLN A 164 2.56 12.33 3.09
CA GLN A 164 3.79 11.57 3.32
C GLN A 164 3.97 11.22 4.80
N ALA A 165 3.80 12.19 5.69
CA ALA A 165 3.97 11.99 7.12
C ALA A 165 2.95 10.98 7.70
N ILE A 166 1.74 10.88 7.15
CA ILE A 166 0.75 9.84 7.53
C ILE A 166 1.30 8.44 7.23
N PHE A 167 1.85 8.22 6.04
CA PHE A 167 2.34 6.89 5.65
C PHE A 167 3.70 6.54 6.27
N GLU A 168 4.51 7.54 6.63
CA GLU A 168 5.76 7.35 7.37
C GLU A 168 5.54 6.81 8.80
N ALA A 169 4.33 6.96 9.35
CA ALA A 169 3.94 6.32 10.61
C ALA A 169 3.93 4.77 10.54
N VAL A 170 3.85 4.19 9.35
CA VAL A 170 3.72 2.73 9.15
C VAL A 170 4.76 2.15 8.19
N GLY A 171 5.82 2.90 7.88
CA GLY A 171 6.89 2.44 7.02
C GLY A 171 7.59 3.56 6.26
N ARG A 172 7.98 3.30 5.02
CA ARG A 172 8.61 4.28 4.13
C ARG A 172 7.59 4.86 3.16
N CYS A 173 7.71 6.15 2.88
CA CYS A 173 6.87 6.82 1.91
C CYS A 173 7.73 7.65 0.94
N ILE A 174 7.48 7.53 -0.37
CA ILE A 174 8.19 8.30 -1.39
C ILE A 174 7.21 8.91 -2.40
N PRO A 175 7.43 10.16 -2.83
CA PRO A 175 6.68 10.75 -3.93
C PRO A 175 7.17 10.19 -5.27
N VAL A 176 6.23 9.92 -6.17
CA VAL A 176 6.50 9.48 -7.56
C VAL A 176 5.50 10.13 -8.51
N ASP A 177 5.81 10.16 -9.80
CA ASP A 177 4.84 10.60 -10.81
C ASP A 177 3.72 9.56 -10.98
N GLU A 178 2.50 10.02 -11.19
CA GLU A 178 1.32 9.15 -11.25
C GLU A 178 1.40 8.10 -12.37
N VAL A 179 2.11 8.38 -13.45
CA VAL A 179 2.34 7.43 -14.55
C VAL A 179 2.95 6.10 -14.10
N HIS A 180 3.68 6.10 -12.99
CA HIS A 180 4.32 4.90 -12.44
C HIS A 180 3.43 4.06 -11.52
N PHE A 181 2.23 4.54 -11.15
CA PHE A 181 1.40 3.87 -10.13
C PHE A 181 1.00 2.44 -10.48
N ASN A 182 0.76 2.13 -11.76
CA ASN A 182 0.43 0.75 -12.14
C ASN A 182 1.61 -0.20 -11.96
N ALA A 183 2.81 0.22 -12.34
CA ALA A 183 4.04 -0.54 -12.12
C ALA A 183 4.37 -0.68 -10.63
N VAL A 184 4.17 0.40 -9.85
CA VAL A 184 4.34 0.36 -8.39
C VAL A 184 3.33 -0.57 -7.74
N THR A 185 2.06 -0.55 -8.18
CA THR A 185 1.04 -1.49 -7.68
C THR A 185 1.46 -2.94 -7.91
N ALA A 186 1.98 -3.25 -9.09
CA ALA A 186 2.48 -4.57 -9.42
C ALA A 186 3.72 -4.98 -8.60
N LEU A 187 4.68 -4.04 -8.40
CA LEU A 187 5.95 -4.35 -7.76
C LEU A 187 5.87 -4.30 -6.23
N SER A 188 5.22 -3.27 -5.67
CA SER A 188 5.16 -3.00 -4.23
C SER A 188 3.81 -3.37 -3.62
N GLY A 189 2.69 -3.08 -4.28
CA GLY A 189 1.36 -3.45 -3.82
C GLY A 189 1.15 -4.96 -3.80
N SER A 190 1.45 -5.64 -4.90
CA SER A 190 1.38 -7.10 -5.03
C SER A 190 2.64 -7.82 -4.51
N GLY A 191 3.75 -7.10 -4.36
CA GLY A 191 5.05 -7.61 -3.97
C GLY A 191 5.05 -8.51 -2.75
N PRO A 192 4.34 -8.20 -1.66
CA PRO A 192 4.26 -9.08 -0.50
C PRO A 192 3.78 -10.49 -0.84
N GLY A 193 2.80 -10.62 -1.76
CA GLY A 193 2.33 -11.93 -2.24
C GLY A 193 3.43 -12.75 -2.92
N TYR A 194 4.27 -12.09 -3.73
CA TYR A 194 5.42 -12.77 -4.37
C TYR A 194 6.45 -13.21 -3.33
N GLN A 195 6.74 -12.36 -2.35
CA GLN A 195 7.68 -12.68 -1.28
C GLN A 195 7.18 -13.84 -0.41
N PHE A 196 5.90 -13.88 -0.08
CA PHE A 196 5.33 -14.99 0.69
C PHE A 196 5.40 -16.30 -0.09
N LEU A 197 5.12 -16.30 -1.39
CA LEU A 197 5.26 -17.49 -2.24
C LEU A 197 6.73 -17.99 -2.29
N ILE A 198 7.69 -17.07 -2.44
CA ILE A 198 9.11 -17.42 -2.46
C ILE A 198 9.55 -17.98 -1.11
N MET A 199 9.12 -17.36 -0.01
CA MET A 199 9.43 -17.83 1.35
C MET A 199 8.84 -19.22 1.61
N GLU A 200 7.59 -19.46 1.21
CA GLU A 200 6.92 -20.75 1.32
C GLU A 200 7.69 -21.83 0.56
N ALA A 201 8.01 -21.57 -0.71
CA ALA A 201 8.76 -22.53 -1.55
C ALA A 201 10.13 -22.87 -0.98
N LEU A 202 10.86 -21.87 -0.46
CA LEU A 202 12.16 -22.11 0.19
C LEU A 202 12.02 -22.89 1.51
N ALA A 203 10.98 -22.62 2.30
CA ALA A 203 10.72 -23.38 3.54
C ALA A 203 10.35 -24.83 3.23
N ASP A 204 9.54 -25.09 2.19
CA ASP A 204 9.21 -26.43 1.73
C ASP A 204 10.45 -27.19 1.22
N ALA A 205 11.33 -26.50 0.51
CA ALA A 205 12.61 -27.06 0.11
C ALA A 205 13.49 -27.42 1.32
N GLY A 206 13.49 -26.59 2.38
CA GLY A 206 14.16 -26.88 3.64
C GLY A 206 13.63 -28.16 4.30
N VAL A 207 12.31 -28.33 4.31
CA VAL A 207 11.68 -29.57 4.83
C VAL A 207 12.07 -30.77 3.97
N ARG A 208 12.11 -30.64 2.67
CA ARG A 208 12.50 -31.70 1.74
C ARG A 208 13.93 -32.22 1.98
N VAL A 209 14.82 -31.35 2.46
CA VAL A 209 16.21 -31.75 2.81
C VAL A 209 16.38 -32.09 4.28
N GLY A 210 15.29 -32.25 5.04
CA GLY A 210 15.27 -32.80 6.39
C GLY A 210 15.14 -31.81 7.55
N LEU A 211 14.89 -30.51 7.28
CA LEU A 211 14.68 -29.55 8.37
C LEU A 211 13.25 -29.65 8.91
N PRO A 212 13.04 -29.47 10.22
CA PRO A 212 11.71 -29.27 10.79
C PRO A 212 11.05 -28.01 10.17
N ARG A 213 9.76 -28.08 9.85
CA ARG A 213 9.03 -26.99 9.17
C ARG A 213 9.16 -25.63 9.85
N GLN A 214 8.98 -25.61 11.18
CA GLN A 214 9.05 -24.34 11.93
C GLN A 214 10.44 -23.71 11.87
N LEU A 215 11.49 -24.54 11.92
CA LEU A 215 12.87 -24.09 11.77
C LEU A 215 13.11 -23.55 10.36
N ALA A 216 12.65 -24.25 9.31
CA ALA A 216 12.79 -23.81 7.93
C ALA A 216 12.12 -22.45 7.69
N LEU A 217 10.89 -22.26 8.17
CA LEU A 217 10.18 -20.97 8.10
C LEU A 217 10.95 -19.83 8.78
N THR A 218 11.45 -20.07 9.99
CA THR A 218 12.21 -19.08 10.75
C THR A 218 13.50 -18.68 10.02
N LEU A 219 14.23 -19.65 9.51
CA LEU A 219 15.47 -19.41 8.75
C LEU A 219 15.21 -18.58 7.49
N VAL A 220 14.20 -18.95 6.71
CA VAL A 220 13.86 -18.25 5.46
C VAL A 220 13.42 -16.83 5.75
N ALA A 221 12.49 -16.62 6.68
CA ALA A 221 11.98 -15.30 7.00
C ALA A 221 13.08 -14.36 7.51
N GLN A 222 13.93 -14.83 8.44
CA GLN A 222 15.03 -14.02 8.97
C GLN A 222 16.09 -13.71 7.91
N THR A 223 16.38 -14.66 7.01
CA THR A 223 17.34 -14.46 5.92
C THR A 223 16.81 -13.43 4.92
N ALA A 224 15.53 -13.51 4.53
CA ALA A 224 14.90 -12.53 3.64
C ALA A 224 14.91 -11.12 4.25
N LEU A 225 14.54 -10.98 5.53
CA LEU A 225 14.59 -9.72 6.26
C LEU A 225 16.01 -9.12 6.28
N GLY A 226 17.02 -9.94 6.62
CA GLY A 226 18.42 -9.49 6.66
C GLY A 226 18.93 -9.05 5.31
N SER A 227 18.64 -9.81 4.25
CA SER A 227 19.04 -9.48 2.88
C SER A 227 18.39 -8.18 2.39
N ALA A 228 17.10 -7.98 2.64
CA ALA A 228 16.42 -6.73 2.30
C ALA A 228 17.02 -5.53 3.06
N ARG A 229 17.31 -5.69 4.36
CA ARG A 229 17.96 -4.64 5.15
C ARG A 229 19.35 -4.30 4.64
N MET A 230 20.14 -5.27 4.20
CA MET A 230 21.45 -5.02 3.58
C MET A 230 21.33 -4.15 2.33
N VAL A 231 20.40 -4.44 1.43
CA VAL A 231 20.17 -3.60 0.24
C VAL A 231 19.79 -2.18 0.63
N LEU A 232 18.82 -2.01 1.54
CA LEU A 232 18.30 -0.70 1.94
C LEU A 232 19.31 0.14 2.73
N SER A 233 20.14 -0.47 3.58
CA SER A 233 21.09 0.24 4.44
C SER A 233 22.40 0.58 3.74
N THR A 234 22.84 -0.25 2.80
CA THR A 234 24.12 -0.07 2.13
C THR A 234 23.98 0.68 0.79
N GLY A 235 22.79 0.65 0.17
CA GLY A 235 22.56 1.16 -1.19
C GLY A 235 23.33 0.39 -2.27
N ARG A 236 23.98 -0.73 -1.93
CA ARG A 236 24.73 -1.54 -2.88
C ARG A 236 23.78 -2.30 -3.81
N HIS A 237 24.22 -2.47 -5.04
CA HIS A 237 23.46 -3.25 -6.01
C HIS A 237 23.30 -4.71 -5.55
N PRO A 238 22.12 -5.32 -5.66
CA PRO A 238 21.87 -6.70 -5.21
C PRO A 238 22.84 -7.73 -5.81
N ALA A 239 23.30 -7.55 -7.07
CA ALA A 239 24.28 -8.43 -7.67
C ALA A 239 25.62 -8.41 -6.92
N ALA A 240 26.09 -7.24 -6.49
CA ALA A 240 27.33 -7.14 -5.72
C ALA A 240 27.21 -7.81 -4.34
N LEU A 241 26.04 -7.68 -3.67
CA LEU A 241 25.79 -8.36 -2.40
C LEU A 241 25.67 -9.87 -2.57
N ARG A 242 25.11 -10.34 -3.69
CA ARG A 242 25.07 -11.76 -4.07
C ARG A 242 26.49 -12.30 -4.29
N ASP A 243 27.35 -11.56 -4.98
CA ASP A 243 28.72 -11.97 -5.26
C ASP A 243 29.54 -12.10 -3.96
N ASP A 244 29.34 -11.22 -2.98
CA ASP A 244 30.01 -11.30 -1.66
C ASP A 244 29.74 -12.63 -0.91
N VAL A 245 28.58 -13.26 -1.12
CA VAL A 245 28.19 -14.51 -0.48
C VAL A 245 28.42 -15.74 -1.37
N THR A 246 29.00 -15.53 -2.57
CA THR A 246 29.23 -16.60 -3.54
C THR A 246 30.70 -16.94 -3.62
N THR A 247 31.06 -18.13 -3.10
CA THR A 247 32.43 -18.66 -3.15
C THR A 247 32.61 -19.66 -4.30
N PRO A 248 33.83 -19.77 -4.89
CA PRO A 248 34.11 -20.80 -5.90
C PRO A 248 33.77 -22.20 -5.40
N ALA A 249 33.03 -22.97 -6.21
CA ALA A 249 32.56 -24.32 -5.89
C ALA A 249 31.70 -24.44 -4.59
N GLY A 250 31.24 -23.31 -4.04
CA GLY A 250 30.42 -23.28 -2.84
C GLY A 250 28.96 -23.68 -3.08
N CYS A 251 28.21 -23.92 -2.00
CA CYS A 251 26.79 -24.30 -2.08
C CYS A 251 25.93 -23.16 -2.67
N THR A 252 26.30 -21.90 -2.45
CA THR A 252 25.57 -20.74 -2.97
C THR A 252 25.55 -20.73 -4.50
N ILE A 253 26.70 -20.91 -5.15
CA ILE A 253 26.74 -20.91 -6.63
C ILE A 253 25.96 -22.08 -7.21
N GLY A 254 26.05 -23.29 -6.58
CA GLY A 254 25.26 -24.44 -7.01
C GLY A 254 23.75 -24.18 -6.96
N GLY A 255 23.28 -23.56 -5.87
CA GLY A 255 21.86 -23.19 -5.73
C GLY A 255 21.45 -22.12 -6.74
N LEU A 256 22.29 -21.08 -6.96
CA LEU A 256 22.01 -20.02 -7.93
C LEU A 256 21.87 -20.56 -9.35
N LEU A 257 22.73 -21.52 -9.77
CA LEU A 257 22.63 -22.14 -11.08
C LEU A 257 21.29 -22.86 -11.29
N MET A 258 20.78 -23.56 -10.30
CA MET A 258 19.45 -24.21 -10.38
C MET A 258 18.32 -23.19 -10.52
N LEU A 259 18.42 -22.03 -9.84
CA LEU A 259 17.43 -20.96 -9.97
C LEU A 259 17.47 -20.31 -11.36
N GLU A 260 18.66 -20.10 -11.93
CA GLU A 260 18.82 -19.56 -13.28
C GLU A 260 18.33 -20.56 -14.36
N ASP A 261 18.62 -21.86 -14.23
CA ASP A 261 18.08 -22.92 -15.10
C ASP A 261 16.54 -22.96 -15.04
N GLY A 262 15.95 -22.72 -13.85
CA GLY A 262 14.52 -22.55 -13.65
C GLY A 262 13.96 -21.23 -14.21
N ARG A 263 14.78 -20.38 -14.83
CA ARG A 263 14.40 -19.11 -15.44
C ARG A 263 13.71 -18.15 -14.46
N ILE A 264 14.11 -18.13 -13.19
CA ILE A 264 13.48 -17.32 -12.14
C ILE A 264 13.30 -15.86 -12.55
N ARG A 265 14.31 -15.25 -13.19
CA ARG A 265 14.26 -13.85 -13.63
C ARG A 265 13.12 -13.60 -14.62
N SER A 266 12.98 -14.47 -15.61
CA SER A 266 11.93 -14.38 -16.63
C SER A 266 10.52 -14.56 -16.02
N VAL A 267 10.39 -15.47 -15.07
CA VAL A 267 9.10 -15.72 -14.39
C VAL A 267 8.69 -14.50 -13.56
N LEU A 268 9.61 -13.94 -12.77
CA LEU A 268 9.36 -12.75 -11.96
C LEU A 268 9.05 -11.51 -12.83
N ALA A 269 9.78 -11.33 -13.94
CA ALA A 269 9.51 -10.24 -14.88
C ALA A 269 8.08 -10.32 -15.44
N ARG A 270 7.67 -11.49 -15.94
CA ARG A 270 6.31 -11.70 -16.45
C ARG A 270 5.22 -11.53 -15.39
N ALA A 271 5.49 -11.93 -14.14
CA ALA A 271 4.54 -11.72 -13.05
C ALA A 271 4.29 -10.23 -12.81
N VAL A 272 5.34 -9.40 -12.79
CA VAL A 272 5.23 -7.94 -12.63
C VAL A 272 4.55 -7.30 -13.86
N GLU A 273 4.91 -7.72 -15.08
CA GLU A 273 4.27 -7.23 -16.31
C GLU A 273 2.77 -7.51 -16.32
N GLU A 274 2.35 -8.72 -15.98
CA GLU A 274 0.94 -9.10 -15.96
C GLU A 274 0.17 -8.33 -14.88
N ALA A 275 0.71 -8.25 -13.67
CA ALA A 275 0.10 -7.47 -12.60
C ALA A 275 -0.01 -5.97 -12.96
N THR A 276 0.96 -5.41 -13.70
CA THR A 276 0.91 -4.03 -14.19
C THR A 276 -0.23 -3.82 -15.17
N LYS A 277 -0.44 -4.75 -16.11
CA LYS A 277 -1.57 -4.72 -17.06
C LYS A 277 -2.91 -4.78 -16.33
N ILE A 278 -3.04 -5.72 -15.39
CA ILE A 278 -4.27 -5.86 -14.59
C ILE A 278 -4.53 -4.57 -13.78
N SER A 279 -3.50 -4.00 -13.14
CA SER A 279 -3.62 -2.75 -12.39
C SER A 279 -4.16 -1.59 -13.23
N ALA A 280 -3.77 -1.50 -14.49
CA ALA A 280 -4.26 -0.47 -15.40
C ALA A 280 -5.77 -0.57 -15.68
N HIS A 281 -6.37 -1.74 -15.52
CA HIS A 281 -7.80 -1.97 -15.75
C HIS A 281 -8.66 -1.89 -14.48
N LEU A 282 -8.07 -1.91 -13.29
CA LEU A 282 -8.82 -1.90 -12.02
C LEU A 282 -9.66 -0.62 -11.81
N GLY A 283 -9.25 0.51 -12.36
CA GLY A 283 -9.94 1.79 -12.23
C GLY A 283 -10.99 2.07 -13.31
N VAL A 284 -11.00 1.26 -14.35
CA VAL A 284 -11.99 1.31 -15.43
C VAL A 284 -13.02 0.24 -15.07
N GLY A 285 -14.21 0.62 -14.60
CA GLY A 285 -15.27 -0.33 -14.20
C GLY A 285 -15.44 -1.47 -15.20
N PRO A 286 -16.18 -2.55 -14.90
CA PRO A 286 -16.20 -3.77 -15.70
C PRO A 286 -16.54 -3.47 -17.15
N THR A 287 -15.51 -3.43 -17.99
CA THR A 287 -15.68 -3.49 -19.43
C THR A 287 -16.32 -4.86 -19.66
N LYS A 288 -17.58 -4.87 -20.12
CA LYS A 288 -18.21 -6.10 -20.60
C LYS A 288 -17.21 -6.76 -21.55
N ILE A 289 -16.62 -7.87 -21.11
CA ILE A 289 -15.87 -8.73 -22.03
C ILE A 289 -16.92 -9.16 -23.05
N SER A 290 -16.89 -8.57 -24.23
CA SER A 290 -17.70 -9.04 -25.35
C SER A 290 -17.19 -10.45 -25.65
N GLU A 291 -18.00 -11.46 -25.35
CA GLU A 291 -17.85 -12.80 -25.89
C GLU A 291 -18.01 -12.72 -27.41
N SER A 292 -16.96 -12.31 -28.11
CA SER A 292 -16.87 -12.40 -29.57
C SER A 292 -16.02 -13.62 -29.89
N GLY A 293 -16.68 -14.73 -30.18
CA GLY A 293 -16.01 -15.92 -30.72
C GLY A 293 -16.75 -17.23 -30.64
N GLY A 294 -18.07 -17.20 -30.66
CA GLY A 294 -18.84 -18.39 -30.98
C GLY A 294 -18.80 -18.66 -32.51
N GLY A 295 -17.71 -19.27 -33.01
CA GLY A 295 -17.66 -19.76 -34.37
C GLY A 295 -18.69 -20.83 -34.59
N GLN A 296 -19.73 -20.52 -35.37
CA GLN A 296 -20.61 -21.51 -35.99
C GLN A 296 -19.77 -22.49 -36.80
N ARG A 297 -19.67 -23.72 -36.34
CA ARG A 297 -19.35 -24.83 -37.22
C ARG A 297 -20.62 -25.16 -38.01
N SER A 298 -20.69 -24.70 -39.26
CA SER A 298 -21.62 -25.22 -40.25
C SER A 298 -21.15 -26.63 -40.61
N GLY A 299 -22.02 -27.64 -40.36
CA GLY A 299 -21.87 -28.94 -40.94
C GLY A 299 -22.22 -28.87 -42.44
N ASP A 300 -21.46 -29.59 -43.21
CA ASP A 300 -21.87 -30.42 -44.38
C ASP A 300 -20.77 -31.47 -44.55
#